data_1787aea6d22f41f648a14cd506f9cc0e
#
_entry.id   1787aea6d22f41f648a14cd506f9cc0e
#
_cell.length_a   1.000
_cell.length_b   1.000
_cell.length_c   1.000
_cell.angle_alpha   90.00
_cell.angle_beta   90.00
_cell.angle_gamma   90.00
#
_symmetry.space_group_name_H-M   'P 1'
#
loop_
_entity.id
_entity.type
_entity.pdbx_description
1 polymer ?
#
loop_
_entity_poly.entity_id
_entity_poly.type
_entity_poly.pdbx_seq_one_letter_code
_entity_poly.pdbx_strand_id
1 'polypeptide(L)'
;QKENLTLVCLDGVTDPRNIGALIRSAASFNIDGIIIKERHYPNESKLMYKASSGAIEYINIFEVSNINSTLKNLKDKNFWVYGFDGNGDKDFTKIEWKGNNILLFGSEGFGMHQHTSKYADFLVKIDIDSKVESLNISNSAAIVFHHLSYLKKRVD
;
A
#
# COMPACT_ATOMS: atom_id res chain seq x y z
N GLN A 1 -12.01 -17.80 9.16
CA GLN A 1 -11.27 -16.52 9.11
C GLN A 1 -10.11 -16.70 8.15
N LYS A 2 -10.03 -15.84 7.12
CA LYS A 2 -8.92 -15.90 6.17
C LYS A 2 -7.63 -15.46 6.89
N GLU A 3 -6.65 -16.33 6.93
CA GLU A 3 -5.33 -16.03 7.46
C GLU A 3 -4.44 -15.41 6.35
N ASN A 4 -3.42 -14.66 6.75
CA ASN A 4 -2.45 -14.04 5.84
C ASN A 4 -3.07 -12.99 4.90
N LEU A 5 -3.84 -12.07 5.48
CA LEU A 5 -4.36 -10.93 4.75
C LEU A 5 -3.25 -9.93 4.43
N THR A 6 -3.31 -9.35 3.25
CA THR A 6 -2.45 -8.23 2.85
C THR A 6 -3.31 -7.03 2.51
N LEU A 7 -3.19 -5.98 3.30
CA LEU A 7 -3.85 -4.69 3.07
C LEU A 7 -2.83 -3.65 2.66
N VAL A 8 -3.27 -2.67 1.90
CA VAL A 8 -2.46 -1.50 1.52
C VAL A 8 -3.06 -0.27 2.17
N CYS A 9 -2.24 0.56 2.76
CA CYS A 9 -2.66 1.84 3.33
C CYS A 9 -1.92 2.98 2.65
N LEU A 10 -2.67 3.96 2.14
CA LEU A 10 -2.11 5.12 1.47
C LEU A 10 -2.18 6.34 2.38
N ASP A 11 -1.03 6.88 2.76
CA ASP A 11 -0.92 8.05 3.61
C ASP A 11 -0.51 9.28 2.78
N GLY A 12 -1.42 10.23 2.64
CA GLY A 12 -1.16 11.47 1.91
C GLY A 12 -1.08 11.32 0.39
N VAL A 13 -1.44 10.18 -0.14
CA VAL A 13 -1.53 9.95 -1.60
C VAL A 13 -2.87 10.49 -2.08
N THR A 14 -2.83 11.53 -2.91
CA THR A 14 -4.02 12.28 -3.30
C THR A 14 -4.28 12.30 -4.80
N ASP A 15 -3.30 11.97 -5.62
CA ASP A 15 -3.46 11.96 -7.07
C ASP A 15 -4.39 10.81 -7.48
N PRO A 16 -5.56 11.09 -8.09
CA PRO A 16 -6.51 10.05 -8.48
C PRO A 16 -5.95 9.05 -9.48
N ARG A 17 -5.01 9.47 -10.32
CA ARG A 17 -4.37 8.58 -11.31
C ARG A 17 -3.48 7.56 -10.62
N ASN A 18 -2.70 8.00 -9.64
CA ASN A 18 -1.89 7.09 -8.83
C ASN A 18 -2.75 6.11 -8.04
N ILE A 19 -3.82 6.60 -7.43
CA ILE A 19 -4.76 5.74 -6.69
C ILE A 19 -5.42 4.72 -7.62
N GLY A 20 -5.87 5.15 -8.79
CA GLY A 20 -6.47 4.26 -9.79
C GLY A 20 -5.50 3.19 -10.29
N ALA A 21 -4.26 3.57 -10.58
CA ALA A 21 -3.22 2.61 -10.98
C ALA A 21 -2.89 1.62 -9.87
N LEU A 22 -2.84 2.08 -8.61
CA LEU A 22 -2.65 1.24 -7.43
C LEU A 22 -3.80 0.23 -7.27
N ILE A 23 -5.04 0.67 -7.43
CA ILE A 23 -6.22 -0.20 -7.37
C ILE A 23 -6.11 -1.32 -8.40
N ARG A 24 -5.74 -0.98 -9.63
CA ARG A 24 -5.58 -1.96 -10.71
C ARG A 24 -4.51 -2.99 -10.39
N SER A 25 -3.34 -2.53 -9.94
CA SER A 25 -2.24 -3.43 -9.55
C SER A 25 -2.63 -4.31 -8.36
N ALA A 26 -3.28 -3.74 -7.36
CA ALA A 26 -3.72 -4.47 -6.18
C ALA A 26 -4.72 -5.58 -6.53
N ALA A 27 -5.70 -5.28 -7.38
CA ALA A 27 -6.64 -6.26 -7.88
C ALA A 27 -5.94 -7.37 -8.70
N SER A 28 -4.97 -6.97 -9.52
CA SER A 28 -4.23 -7.91 -10.37
C SER A 28 -3.38 -8.91 -9.58
N PHE A 29 -2.91 -8.51 -8.41
CA PHE A 29 -2.03 -9.34 -7.57
C PHE A 29 -2.68 -9.81 -6.26
N ASN A 30 -4.00 -9.86 -6.24
CA ASN A 30 -4.78 -10.43 -5.13
C ASN A 30 -4.52 -9.80 -3.76
N ILE A 31 -4.32 -8.48 -3.74
CA ILE A 31 -4.31 -7.72 -2.49
C ILE A 31 -5.73 -7.73 -1.91
N ASP A 32 -5.86 -7.90 -0.61
CA ASP A 32 -7.16 -8.11 0.04
C ASP A 32 -7.96 -6.82 0.24
N GLY A 33 -7.30 -5.68 0.32
CA GLY A 33 -7.99 -4.41 0.44
C GLY A 33 -7.06 -3.21 0.44
N ILE A 34 -7.62 -2.04 0.14
CA ILE A 34 -6.90 -0.76 0.15
C ILE A 34 -7.60 0.18 1.14
N ILE A 35 -6.81 0.78 2.02
CA ILE A 35 -7.27 1.78 2.98
C ILE A 35 -6.84 3.15 2.46
N ILE A 36 -7.81 4.04 2.27
CA ILE A 36 -7.57 5.42 1.85
C ILE A 36 -8.30 6.38 2.78
N LYS A 37 -7.80 7.59 2.88
CA LYS A 37 -8.46 8.63 3.66
C LYS A 37 -9.70 9.12 2.91
N GLU A 38 -10.81 9.24 3.63
CA GLU A 38 -12.06 9.77 3.12
C GLU A 38 -11.88 11.20 2.60
N ARG A 39 -12.33 11.45 1.37
CA ARG A 39 -12.32 12.77 0.73
C ARG A 39 -13.45 12.89 -0.28
N HIS A 40 -13.88 14.13 -0.54
CA HIS A 40 -14.85 14.44 -1.58
C HIS A 40 -14.12 14.79 -2.88
N TYR A 41 -14.21 13.91 -3.88
CA TYR A 41 -13.55 14.10 -5.18
C TYR A 41 -14.52 13.98 -6.35
N PRO A 42 -15.50 14.88 -6.53
CA PRO A 42 -16.53 14.67 -7.57
C PRO A 42 -15.96 14.52 -8.99
N ASN A 43 -14.96 15.29 -9.36
CA ASN A 43 -14.33 15.21 -10.69
C ASN A 43 -13.17 14.21 -10.74
N GLU A 44 -12.48 14.06 -9.66
CA GLU A 44 -11.30 13.20 -9.55
C GLU A 44 -11.66 11.72 -9.46
N SER A 45 -12.85 11.40 -8.93
CA SER A 45 -13.37 10.03 -8.92
C SER A 45 -13.43 9.41 -10.32
N LYS A 46 -13.79 10.19 -11.34
CA LYS A 46 -13.83 9.73 -12.73
C LYS A 46 -12.45 9.33 -13.23
N LEU A 47 -11.40 10.09 -12.84
CA LEU A 47 -10.01 9.76 -13.19
C LEU A 47 -9.55 8.48 -12.51
N MET A 48 -9.94 8.26 -11.26
CA MET A 48 -9.67 7.02 -10.54
C MET A 48 -10.31 5.82 -11.25
N TYR A 49 -11.59 5.91 -11.58
CA TYR A 49 -12.32 4.84 -12.27
C TYR A 49 -11.71 4.54 -13.62
N LYS A 50 -11.39 5.57 -14.40
CA LYS A 50 -10.75 5.43 -15.71
C LYS A 50 -9.38 4.76 -15.59
N ALA A 51 -8.55 5.18 -14.64
CA ALA A 51 -7.21 4.63 -14.43
C ALA A 51 -7.28 3.18 -13.91
N SER A 52 -8.25 2.85 -13.07
CA SER A 52 -8.43 1.49 -12.55
C SER A 52 -9.01 0.53 -13.59
N SER A 53 -9.59 1.04 -14.68
CA SER A 53 -10.22 0.22 -15.76
C SER A 53 -11.20 -0.83 -15.24
N GLY A 54 -12.05 -0.45 -14.25
CA GLY A 54 -13.03 -1.34 -13.65
C GLY A 54 -12.50 -2.28 -12.57
N ALA A 55 -11.20 -2.30 -12.31
CA ALA A 55 -10.60 -3.14 -11.28
C ALA A 55 -11.14 -2.85 -9.87
N ILE A 56 -11.70 -1.67 -9.66
CA ILE A 56 -12.32 -1.27 -8.39
C ILE A 56 -13.43 -2.24 -7.94
N GLU A 57 -14.05 -2.95 -8.88
CA GLU A 57 -15.10 -3.93 -8.57
C GLU A 57 -14.53 -5.23 -7.98
N TYR A 58 -13.23 -5.47 -8.12
CA TYR A 58 -12.58 -6.71 -7.71
C TYR A 58 -11.77 -6.58 -6.43
N ILE A 59 -11.77 -5.40 -5.80
CA ILE A 59 -11.00 -5.16 -4.59
C ILE A 59 -11.81 -4.34 -3.59
N ASN A 60 -11.64 -4.65 -2.32
CA ASN A 60 -12.27 -3.88 -1.24
C ASN A 60 -11.51 -2.57 -1.01
N ILE A 61 -12.22 -1.45 -1.07
CA ILE A 61 -11.67 -0.14 -0.76
C ILE A 61 -12.33 0.36 0.52
N PHE A 62 -11.52 0.66 1.52
CA PHE A 62 -11.96 1.14 2.83
C PHE A 62 -11.62 2.63 2.93
N GLU A 63 -12.63 3.47 2.88
CA GLU A 63 -12.47 4.89 3.12
C GLU A 63 -12.59 5.17 4.61
N VAL A 64 -11.57 5.74 5.20
CA VAL A 64 -11.50 6.00 6.64
C VAL A 64 -11.30 7.48 6.92
N SER A 65 -11.85 7.95 8.02
CA SER A 65 -11.69 9.34 8.43
C SER A 65 -10.33 9.61 9.07
N ASN A 66 -9.72 8.60 9.67
CA ASN A 66 -8.45 8.73 10.38
C ASN A 66 -7.57 7.50 10.14
N ILE A 67 -6.49 7.69 9.39
CA ILE A 67 -5.52 6.62 9.08
C ILE A 67 -4.87 6.09 10.36
N ASN A 68 -4.44 6.97 11.25
CA ASN A 68 -3.70 6.58 12.45
C ASN A 68 -4.54 5.70 13.38
N SER A 69 -5.79 6.06 13.61
CA SER A 69 -6.69 5.24 14.44
C SER A 69 -7.00 3.90 13.79
N THR A 70 -7.12 3.87 12.46
CA THR A 70 -7.33 2.63 11.71
C THR A 70 -6.12 1.70 11.84
N LEU A 71 -4.90 2.23 11.67
CA LEU A 71 -3.67 1.43 11.84
C LEU A 71 -3.56 0.88 13.26
N LYS A 72 -3.85 1.71 14.26
CA LYS A 72 -3.83 1.28 15.66
C LYS A 72 -4.80 0.13 15.90
N ASN A 73 -6.03 0.25 15.41
CA ASN A 73 -7.04 -0.80 15.56
C ASN A 73 -6.62 -2.11 14.89
N LEU A 74 -6.01 -2.03 13.70
CA LEU A 74 -5.55 -3.20 12.98
C LEU A 74 -4.34 -3.85 13.67
N LYS A 75 -3.43 -3.06 14.22
CA LYS A 75 -2.31 -3.60 15.03
C LYS A 75 -2.83 -4.37 16.25
N ASP A 76 -3.88 -3.87 16.90
CA ASP A 76 -4.52 -4.58 18.02
C ASP A 76 -5.18 -5.91 17.58
N LYS A 77 -5.40 -6.09 16.27
CA LYS A 77 -5.90 -7.32 15.67
C LYS A 77 -4.81 -8.17 15.01
N ASN A 78 -3.58 -8.00 15.45
CA ASN A 78 -2.41 -8.77 15.02
C ASN A 78 -1.99 -8.52 13.54
N PHE A 79 -2.18 -7.31 13.04
CA PHE A 79 -1.58 -6.87 11.79
C PHE A 79 -0.20 -6.27 12.04
N TRP A 80 0.75 -6.60 11.17
CA TRP A 80 2.07 -6.00 11.14
C TRP A 80 2.11 -4.90 10.07
N VAL A 81 2.66 -3.75 10.41
CA VAL A 81 2.72 -2.59 9.51
C VAL A 81 4.15 -2.44 8.98
N TYR A 82 4.27 -2.51 7.67
CA TYR A 82 5.52 -2.30 6.93
C TYR A 82 5.44 -0.97 6.19
N GLY A 83 6.20 0.01 6.65
CA GLY A 83 6.27 1.32 6.03
C GLY A 83 7.34 1.33 4.94
N PHE A 84 6.98 1.75 3.73
CA PHE A 84 7.91 1.86 2.61
C PHE A 84 8.54 3.25 2.59
N ASP A 85 9.85 3.29 2.75
CA ASP A 85 10.66 4.50 2.81
C ASP A 85 12.02 4.23 2.17
N GLY A 86 12.54 5.17 1.37
CA GLY A 86 13.84 5.03 0.72
C GLY A 86 15.01 4.85 1.70
N ASN A 87 14.83 5.28 2.95
CA ASN A 87 15.80 5.11 4.02
C ASN A 87 15.51 3.88 4.90
N GLY A 88 14.66 2.97 4.44
CA GLY A 88 14.33 1.75 5.17
C GLY A 88 15.54 0.86 5.44
N ASP A 89 15.45 0.05 6.49
CA ASP A 89 16.56 -0.80 6.96
C ASP A 89 16.88 -1.96 6.04
N LYS A 90 15.85 -2.56 5.44
CA LYS A 90 15.99 -3.74 4.57
C LYS A 90 15.20 -3.56 3.28
N ASP A 91 15.74 -4.14 2.20
CA ASP A 91 14.97 -4.31 0.98
C ASP A 91 13.80 -5.27 1.24
N PHE A 92 12.64 -4.96 0.69
CA PHE A 92 11.40 -5.71 0.91
C PHE A 92 11.50 -7.17 0.47
N THR A 93 12.39 -7.49 -0.47
CA THR A 93 12.62 -8.87 -0.95
C THR A 93 13.26 -9.77 0.10
N LYS A 94 13.87 -9.17 1.14
CA LYS A 94 14.54 -9.90 2.22
C LYS A 94 13.67 -10.06 3.46
N ILE A 95 12.43 -9.62 3.40
CA ILE A 95 11.49 -9.74 4.51
C ILE A 95 10.84 -11.12 4.49
N GLU A 96 10.69 -11.73 5.67
CA GLU A 96 9.83 -12.89 5.85
C GLU A 96 8.39 -12.42 6.03
N TRP A 97 7.61 -12.52 4.99
CA TRP A 97 6.20 -12.10 5.00
C TRP A 97 5.32 -13.18 5.63
N LYS A 98 4.90 -12.96 6.87
CA LYS A 98 4.06 -13.91 7.63
C LYS A 98 2.86 -13.18 8.23
N GLY A 99 1.76 -13.91 8.38
CA GLY A 99 0.56 -13.41 9.03
C GLY A 99 -0.15 -12.32 8.25
N ASN A 100 -0.82 -11.43 8.98
CA ASN A 100 -1.58 -10.33 8.41
C ASN A 100 -0.70 -9.08 8.32
N ASN A 101 -0.61 -8.51 7.13
CA ASN A 101 0.31 -7.42 6.85
C ASN A 101 -0.41 -6.20 6.27
N ILE A 102 0.07 -5.03 6.65
CA ILE A 102 -0.32 -3.75 6.05
C ILE A 102 0.91 -3.16 5.39
N LEU A 103 0.79 -2.86 4.10
CA LEU A 103 1.80 -2.16 3.32
C LEU A 103 1.46 -0.67 3.33
N LEU A 104 2.25 0.12 4.01
CA LEU A 104 2.03 1.56 4.19
C LEU A 104 2.90 2.35 3.22
N PHE A 105 2.26 3.09 2.31
CA PHE A 105 2.92 3.95 1.34
C PHE A 105 2.58 5.41 1.61
N GLY A 106 3.59 6.28 1.58
CA GLY A 106 3.43 7.71 1.69
C GLY A 106 3.43 8.42 0.34
N SER A 107 3.13 9.71 0.35
CA SER A 107 3.15 10.55 -0.85
C SER A 107 4.56 10.70 -1.42
N GLU A 108 4.62 10.90 -2.75
CA GLU A 108 5.88 11.19 -3.44
C GLU A 108 6.50 12.51 -2.93
N GLY A 109 7.82 12.51 -2.79
CA GLY A 109 8.60 13.69 -2.40
C GLY A 109 8.60 13.98 -0.91
N PHE A 110 7.56 13.62 -0.18
CA PHE A 110 7.44 13.89 1.26
C PHE A 110 7.46 12.63 2.11
N GLY A 111 7.30 11.45 1.49
CA GLY A 111 7.21 10.19 2.22
C GLY A 111 5.96 10.13 3.12
N MET A 112 6.03 9.32 4.15
CA MET A 112 4.95 9.21 5.14
C MET A 112 5.00 10.38 6.12
N HIS A 113 3.81 10.81 6.59
CA HIS A 113 3.73 11.76 7.69
C HIS A 113 4.39 11.17 8.94
N GLN A 114 5.08 12.01 9.73
CA GLN A 114 5.76 11.56 10.96
C GLN A 114 4.82 10.83 11.92
N HIS A 115 3.59 11.33 12.07
CA HIS A 115 2.61 10.70 12.95
C HIS A 115 2.19 9.31 12.47
N THR A 116 2.13 9.11 11.16
CA THR A 116 1.74 7.83 10.58
C THR A 116 2.90 6.83 10.62
N SER A 117 4.14 7.29 10.41
CA SER A 117 5.33 6.43 10.47
C SER A 117 5.54 5.78 11.83
N LYS A 118 5.02 6.37 12.90
CA LYS A 118 5.07 5.77 14.25
C LYS A 118 4.36 4.42 14.33
N TYR A 119 3.38 4.18 13.46
CA TYR A 119 2.63 2.92 13.45
C TYR A 119 3.31 1.84 12.63
N ALA A 120 4.35 2.17 11.89
CA ALA A 120 5.15 1.18 11.17
C ALA A 120 5.96 0.34 12.15
N ASP A 121 5.78 -0.97 12.10
CA ASP A 121 6.61 -1.90 12.88
C ASP A 121 8.00 -2.03 12.25
N PHE A 122 8.06 -1.93 10.93
CA PHE A 122 9.29 -2.01 10.16
C PHE A 122 9.29 -0.95 9.05
N LEU A 123 10.45 -0.35 8.81
CA LEU A 123 10.68 0.49 7.64
C LEU A 123 11.48 -0.33 6.63
N VAL A 124 10.89 -0.50 5.45
CA VAL A 124 11.46 -1.29 4.36
C VAL A 124 11.61 -0.43 3.13
N LYS A 125 12.46 -0.87 2.22
CA LYS A 125 12.74 -0.11 1.00
C LYS A 125 12.68 -1.00 -0.24
N ILE A 126 12.63 -0.36 -1.39
CA ILE A 126 12.93 -0.96 -2.68
C ILE A 126 14.31 -0.44 -3.08
N ASP A 127 15.29 -1.32 -3.22
CA ASP A 127 16.61 -0.91 -3.68
C ASP A 127 16.53 -0.45 -5.14
N ILE A 128 16.92 0.79 -5.39
CA ILE A 128 17.01 1.39 -6.71
C ILE A 128 18.39 2.02 -6.90
N ASP A 129 18.76 2.29 -8.15
CA ASP A 129 20.01 2.97 -8.46
C ASP A 129 20.04 4.35 -7.80
N SER A 130 21.14 4.68 -7.16
CA SER A 130 21.34 5.95 -6.43
C SER A 130 21.24 7.20 -7.30
N LYS A 131 21.32 7.06 -8.61
CA LYS A 131 21.14 8.16 -9.57
C LYS A 131 19.69 8.62 -9.66
N VAL A 132 18.76 7.81 -9.22
CA VAL A 132 17.32 8.09 -9.23
C VAL A 132 16.86 8.33 -7.80
N GLU A 133 16.16 9.43 -7.55
CA GLU A 133 15.74 9.81 -6.20
C GLU A 133 14.64 8.88 -5.68
N SER A 134 13.61 8.62 -6.49
CA SER A 134 12.49 7.75 -6.12
C SER A 134 11.76 7.23 -7.35
N LEU A 135 10.99 6.16 -7.17
CA LEU A 135 10.04 5.68 -8.17
C LEU A 135 8.66 6.32 -7.93
N ASN A 136 7.88 6.41 -9.00
CA ASN A 136 6.46 6.71 -8.87
C ASN A 136 5.80 5.69 -7.93
N ILE A 137 4.91 6.16 -7.06
CA ILE A 137 4.29 5.32 -6.02
C ILE A 137 3.52 4.13 -6.61
N SER A 138 2.81 4.30 -7.71
CA SER A 138 2.07 3.20 -8.32
C SER A 138 3.00 2.13 -8.87
N ASN A 139 4.16 2.52 -9.41
CA ASN A 139 5.19 1.59 -9.86
C ASN A 139 5.82 0.84 -8.68
N SER A 140 6.15 1.55 -7.62
CA SER A 140 6.70 0.95 -6.40
C SER A 140 5.73 -0.09 -5.82
N ALA A 141 4.47 0.27 -5.72
CA ALA A 141 3.44 -0.62 -5.21
C ALA A 141 3.27 -1.87 -6.09
N ALA A 142 3.24 -1.71 -7.42
CA ALA A 142 3.12 -2.85 -8.34
C ALA A 142 4.26 -3.85 -8.18
N ILE A 143 5.49 -3.36 -8.01
CA ILE A 143 6.67 -4.21 -7.77
C ILE A 143 6.49 -5.04 -6.50
N VAL A 144 6.07 -4.40 -5.41
CA VAL A 144 5.87 -5.07 -4.13
C VAL A 144 4.72 -6.07 -4.20
N PHE A 145 3.60 -5.69 -4.81
CA PHE A 145 2.42 -6.56 -4.93
C PHE A 145 2.74 -7.82 -5.74
N HIS A 146 3.45 -7.65 -6.85
CA HIS A 146 3.89 -8.78 -7.68
C HIS A 146 4.76 -9.75 -6.88
N HIS A 147 5.74 -9.22 -6.14
CA HIS A 147 6.63 -10.04 -5.33
C HIS A 147 5.86 -10.86 -4.28
N LEU A 148 4.94 -10.22 -3.56
CA LEU A 148 4.12 -10.91 -2.56
C LEU A 148 3.21 -11.97 -3.18
N SER A 149 2.60 -11.66 -4.32
CA SER A 149 1.79 -12.63 -5.08
C SER A 149 2.61 -13.84 -5.52
N TYR A 150 3.82 -13.61 -5.99
CA TYR A 150 4.75 -14.66 -6.40
C TYR A 150 5.11 -15.58 -5.21
N LEU A 151 5.41 -15.01 -4.06
CA LEU A 151 5.72 -15.79 -2.85
C LEU A 151 4.55 -16.66 -2.41
N LYS A 152 3.34 -16.14 -2.43
CA LYS A 152 2.12 -16.89 -2.06
C LYS A 152 1.90 -18.09 -2.98
N LYS A 153 2.13 -17.94 -4.27
CA LYS A 153 1.98 -19.02 -5.25
C LYS A 153 3.01 -20.14 -5.10
N ARG A 154 4.16 -19.85 -4.52
CA ARG A 154 5.21 -20.86 -4.30
C ARG A 154 4.96 -21.74 -3.08
N VAL A 155 4.12 -21.28 -2.16
CA VAL A 155 3.78 -22.03 -0.94
C VAL A 155 2.57 -22.95 -1.17
N ASP A 156 1.74 -22.61 -2.13
CA ASP A 156 0.60 -23.43 -2.55
C ASP A 156 1.02 -24.46 -3.61
#